data_e916713d9678809adc56c965ba0843df
#
_entry.id   e916713d9678809adc56c965ba0843df
#
_cell.length_a   1.000
_cell.length_b   1.000
_cell.length_c   1.000
_cell.angle_alpha   90.00
_cell.angle_beta   90.00
_cell.angle_gamma   90.00
#
_symmetry.space_group_name_H-M   'P 1'
#
loop_
_entity.id
_entity.type
_entity.pdbx_description
1 polymer ?
#
loop_
_entity_poly.entity_id
_entity_poly.type
_entity_poly.pdbx_seq_one_letter_code
_entity_poly.pdbx_strand_id
1 'polypeptide(L)'
;SPEQGVEFCHQAEQAALNADERIVNSDGASFSSHQGLRVYGNSHGMIAGYPRTRHSISTMVIGKEGEQMQRDSAYTIARHKDDLNDAAKVGLEAATETLAKLNSQKLGTMKVPVIFRADIANSLFGHLVSAIGGGALYRKSSFLLDSLGTKVFSDCVNISERPHLLKGLASSPFDAEGLKTVDREIIQGGELQTYLLASYAARKLSMAPTGHAGGIHNWLVEQTHADLKALLKTMGTGLLVTELMGQGVNTVTGDYSRGAAGFWVENGEIQYPVSEI
;
A
#
# COMPACT_ATOMS: atom_id res chain seq x y z
N SER A 1 -15.60 22.62 -5.12
CA SER A 1 -17.03 22.45 -5.42
C SER A 1 -17.25 21.17 -6.22
N PRO A 2 -18.50 20.68 -6.37
CA PRO A 2 -18.79 19.51 -7.23
C PRO A 2 -18.36 19.74 -8.68
N GLU A 3 -18.53 20.91 -9.21
CA GLU A 3 -18.13 21.29 -10.59
C GLU A 3 -16.63 21.15 -10.79
N GLN A 4 -15.83 21.53 -9.81
CA GLN A 4 -14.38 21.34 -9.85
C GLN A 4 -14.01 19.85 -9.83
N GLY A 5 -14.75 19.04 -9.08
CA GLY A 5 -14.57 17.59 -9.07
C GLY A 5 -14.87 16.95 -10.44
N VAL A 6 -15.94 17.38 -11.10
CA VAL A 6 -16.29 16.97 -12.47
C VAL A 6 -15.17 17.34 -13.44
N GLU A 7 -14.63 18.57 -13.34
CA GLU A 7 -13.53 19.03 -14.19
C GLU A 7 -12.28 18.16 -14.03
N PHE A 8 -11.88 17.80 -12.80
CA PHE A 8 -10.77 16.88 -12.57
C PHE A 8 -11.01 15.50 -13.18
N CYS A 9 -12.23 14.96 -13.08
CA CYS A 9 -12.57 13.69 -13.71
C CYS A 9 -12.45 13.76 -15.23
N HIS A 10 -12.99 14.82 -15.86
CA HIS A 10 -12.87 15.02 -17.31
C HIS A 10 -11.42 15.15 -17.76
N GLN A 11 -10.60 15.93 -17.05
CA GLN A 11 -9.18 16.11 -17.37
C GLN A 11 -8.43 14.77 -17.31
N ALA A 12 -8.63 13.97 -16.24
CA ALA A 12 -7.99 12.68 -16.10
C ALA A 12 -8.42 11.70 -17.21
N GLU A 13 -9.72 11.56 -17.43
CA GLU A 13 -10.25 10.64 -18.43
C GLU A 13 -9.84 11.01 -19.86
N GLN A 14 -9.97 12.28 -20.23
CA GLN A 14 -9.59 12.76 -21.57
C GLN A 14 -8.09 12.63 -21.82
N ALA A 15 -7.25 12.93 -20.84
CA ALA A 15 -5.82 12.74 -20.96
C ALA A 15 -5.45 11.26 -21.21
N ALA A 16 -6.13 10.34 -20.53
CA ALA A 16 -5.92 8.92 -20.71
C ALA A 16 -6.39 8.43 -22.09
N LEU A 17 -7.62 8.79 -22.51
CA LEU A 17 -8.19 8.40 -23.81
C LEU A 17 -7.41 8.94 -25.01
N ASN A 18 -6.81 10.13 -24.86
CA ASN A 18 -6.04 10.77 -25.93
C ASN A 18 -4.54 10.38 -25.92
N ALA A 19 -4.10 9.55 -24.98
CA ALA A 19 -2.68 9.20 -24.84
C ALA A 19 -2.17 8.30 -25.99
N ASP A 20 -3.01 7.36 -26.44
CA ASP A 20 -2.66 6.38 -27.47
C ASP A 20 -3.95 5.78 -28.08
N GLU A 21 -3.96 5.50 -29.37
CA GLU A 21 -5.11 4.90 -30.09
C GLU A 21 -5.52 3.52 -29.57
N ARG A 22 -4.61 2.80 -28.91
CA ARG A 22 -4.87 1.52 -28.27
C ARG A 22 -5.65 1.63 -26.97
N ILE A 23 -5.78 2.84 -26.40
CA ILE A 23 -6.72 3.07 -25.28
C ILE A 23 -8.12 3.22 -25.88
N VAL A 24 -8.89 2.16 -25.82
CA VAL A 24 -10.17 2.04 -26.56
C VAL A 24 -11.39 2.41 -25.71
N ASN A 25 -11.25 2.45 -24.38
CA ASN A 25 -12.36 2.76 -23.49
C ASN A 25 -11.87 3.24 -22.11
N SER A 26 -12.78 3.83 -21.35
CA SER A 26 -12.60 4.22 -19.97
C SER A 26 -13.68 3.56 -19.10
N ASP A 27 -13.31 3.13 -17.91
CA ASP A 27 -14.25 2.70 -16.85
C ASP A 27 -14.65 3.90 -15.97
N GLY A 28 -14.23 5.09 -16.38
CA GLY A 28 -14.52 6.37 -15.78
C GLY A 28 -13.41 6.91 -14.89
N ALA A 29 -13.64 8.14 -14.45
CA ALA A 29 -12.79 8.82 -13.47
C ALA A 29 -13.61 9.18 -12.22
N SER A 30 -12.94 9.26 -11.09
CA SER A 30 -13.57 9.57 -9.81
C SER A 30 -12.78 10.63 -9.06
N PHE A 31 -13.48 11.61 -8.53
CA PHE A 31 -12.95 12.55 -7.55
C PHE A 31 -13.67 12.36 -6.22
N SER A 32 -12.91 12.18 -5.15
CA SER A 32 -13.45 12.10 -3.80
C SER A 32 -12.87 13.20 -2.92
N SER A 33 -13.72 13.85 -2.16
CA SER A 33 -13.32 14.86 -1.19
C SER A 33 -14.08 14.64 0.11
N HIS A 34 -13.35 14.38 1.18
CA HIS A 34 -13.91 14.16 2.51
C HIS A 34 -13.33 15.18 3.49
N GLN A 35 -14.21 15.76 4.29
CA GLN A 35 -13.86 16.59 5.44
C GLN A 35 -14.68 16.14 6.64
N GLY A 36 -14.04 15.95 7.77
CA GLY A 36 -14.70 15.48 8.98
C GLY A 36 -14.00 15.91 10.25
N LEU A 37 -14.69 15.80 11.36
CA LEU A 37 -14.19 15.99 12.71
C LEU A 37 -14.31 14.67 13.45
N ARG A 38 -13.19 14.16 13.99
CA ARG A 38 -13.23 13.05 14.92
C ARG A 38 -13.23 13.59 16.34
N VAL A 39 -14.21 13.18 17.15
CA VAL A 39 -14.27 13.49 18.59
C VAL A 39 -14.34 12.19 19.35
N TYR A 40 -13.60 12.10 20.43
CA TYR A 40 -13.61 10.98 21.38
C TYR A 40 -13.80 11.52 22.78
N GLY A 41 -14.64 10.83 23.56
CA GLY A 41 -14.82 11.10 24.98
C GLY A 41 -15.05 9.79 25.75
N ASN A 42 -14.59 9.73 27.00
CA ASN A 42 -14.78 8.57 27.86
C ASN A 42 -15.09 8.96 29.31
N SER A 43 -15.50 7.98 30.13
CA SER A 43 -15.81 8.17 31.55
C SER A 43 -14.59 8.47 32.44
N HIS A 44 -13.37 8.36 31.92
CA HIS A 44 -12.12 8.71 32.60
C HIS A 44 -11.75 10.19 32.45
N GLY A 45 -12.65 11.02 31.90
CA GLY A 45 -12.49 12.47 31.76
C GLY A 45 -11.76 12.90 30.50
N MET A 46 -11.42 12.02 29.58
CA MET A 46 -10.86 12.42 28.30
C MET A 46 -11.96 12.90 27.36
N ILE A 47 -11.79 14.11 26.83
CA ILE A 47 -12.53 14.64 25.68
C ILE A 47 -11.51 15.29 24.76
N ALA A 48 -11.39 14.78 23.54
CA ALA A 48 -10.46 15.30 22.54
C ALA A 48 -11.02 15.12 21.12
N GLY A 49 -10.58 15.98 20.21
CA GLY A 49 -10.99 15.88 18.82
C GLY A 49 -9.98 16.52 17.87
N TYR A 50 -10.04 16.13 16.61
CA TYR A 50 -9.20 16.70 15.55
C TYR A 50 -9.91 16.65 14.18
N PRO A 51 -9.71 17.67 13.33
CA PRO A 51 -10.23 17.68 11.98
C PRO A 51 -9.42 16.73 11.08
N ARG A 52 -10.06 16.21 10.03
CA ARG A 52 -9.43 15.37 9.02
C ARG A 52 -9.99 15.74 7.66
N THR A 53 -9.10 15.74 6.67
CA THR A 53 -9.44 15.89 5.25
C THR A 53 -8.82 14.74 4.46
N ARG A 54 -9.41 14.41 3.31
CA ARG A 54 -8.86 13.46 2.36
C ARG A 54 -9.44 13.78 0.99
N HIS A 55 -8.57 13.88 0.00
CA HIS A 55 -8.92 14.11 -1.38
C HIS A 55 -8.25 13.07 -2.24
N SER A 56 -8.92 12.62 -3.31
CA SER A 56 -8.33 11.69 -4.26
C SER A 56 -8.92 11.89 -5.65
N ILE A 57 -8.10 11.64 -6.66
CA ILE A 57 -8.49 11.52 -8.08
C ILE A 57 -8.03 10.13 -8.51
N SER A 58 -8.86 9.42 -9.25
CA SER A 58 -8.49 8.15 -9.88
C SER A 58 -9.18 8.00 -11.22
N THR A 59 -8.55 7.29 -12.13
CA THR A 59 -9.16 6.87 -13.39
C THR A 59 -8.70 5.47 -13.75
N MET A 60 -9.52 4.74 -14.50
CA MET A 60 -9.23 3.41 -15.01
C MET A 60 -9.54 3.38 -16.50
N VAL A 61 -8.64 2.82 -17.29
CA VAL A 61 -8.80 2.71 -18.73
C VAL A 61 -8.54 1.30 -19.24
N ILE A 62 -9.04 1.05 -20.44
CA ILE A 62 -8.94 -0.23 -21.12
C ILE A 62 -8.14 -0.03 -22.42
N GLY A 63 -7.05 -0.78 -22.52
CA GLY A 63 -6.22 -0.86 -23.72
C GLY A 63 -6.49 -2.15 -24.51
N LYS A 64 -6.42 -2.06 -25.83
CA LYS A 64 -6.58 -3.21 -26.73
C LYS A 64 -5.56 -3.18 -27.84
N GLU A 65 -4.97 -4.34 -28.13
CA GLU A 65 -4.11 -4.56 -29.29
C GLU A 65 -4.39 -5.94 -29.88
N GLY A 66 -4.91 -5.99 -31.10
CA GLY A 66 -5.44 -7.22 -31.68
C GLY A 66 -6.59 -7.78 -30.85
N GLU A 67 -6.47 -9.04 -30.45
CA GLU A 67 -7.44 -9.71 -29.56
C GLU A 67 -7.11 -9.55 -28.07
N GLN A 68 -5.96 -8.98 -27.73
CA GLN A 68 -5.56 -8.77 -26.35
C GLN A 68 -6.14 -7.49 -25.76
N MET A 69 -6.62 -7.59 -24.55
CA MET A 69 -7.20 -6.48 -23.81
C MET A 69 -6.62 -6.46 -22.40
N GLN A 70 -6.24 -5.28 -21.95
CA GLN A 70 -5.74 -5.04 -20.58
C GLN A 70 -6.43 -3.81 -19.99
N ARG A 71 -6.44 -3.74 -18.67
CA ARG A 71 -6.91 -2.56 -17.95
C ARG A 71 -5.96 -2.23 -16.81
N ASP A 72 -5.82 -0.97 -16.55
CA ASP A 72 -5.15 -0.49 -15.35
C ASP A 72 -5.71 0.86 -14.91
N SER A 73 -5.31 1.28 -13.72
CA SER A 73 -5.74 2.51 -13.09
C SER A 73 -4.57 3.26 -12.50
N ALA A 74 -4.71 4.57 -12.40
CA ALA A 74 -3.84 5.39 -11.59
C ALA A 74 -4.64 6.26 -10.64
N TYR A 75 -4.01 6.71 -9.56
CA TYR A 75 -4.65 7.57 -8.58
C TYR A 75 -3.65 8.49 -7.88
N THR A 76 -4.18 9.58 -7.35
CA THR A 76 -3.48 10.43 -6.39
C THR A 76 -4.35 10.66 -5.17
N ILE A 77 -3.73 10.74 -3.99
CA ILE A 77 -4.44 10.92 -2.73
C ILE A 77 -3.63 11.80 -1.78
N ALA A 78 -4.29 12.77 -1.15
CA ALA A 78 -3.65 13.69 -0.22
C ALA A 78 -4.61 14.20 0.85
N ARG A 79 -4.06 14.79 1.92
CA ARG A 79 -4.81 15.52 2.94
C ARG A 79 -5.19 16.93 2.47
N HIS A 80 -4.47 17.54 1.57
CA HIS A 80 -4.77 18.85 1.00
C HIS A 80 -4.93 18.73 -0.50
N LYS A 81 -5.92 19.41 -1.08
CA LYS A 81 -6.22 19.30 -2.51
C LYS A 81 -5.04 19.73 -3.41
N ASP A 82 -4.26 20.71 -2.96
CA ASP A 82 -3.11 21.23 -3.71
C ASP A 82 -1.89 20.32 -3.65
N ASP A 83 -1.93 19.25 -2.86
CA ASP A 83 -0.91 18.21 -2.79
C ASP A 83 -1.26 17.00 -3.70
N LEU A 84 -2.43 17.02 -4.37
CA LEU A 84 -2.77 16.04 -5.39
C LEU A 84 -1.91 16.24 -6.64
N ASN A 85 -1.58 15.15 -7.31
CA ASN A 85 -1.02 15.24 -8.65
C ASN A 85 -2.04 15.89 -9.60
N ASP A 86 -1.55 16.49 -10.65
CA ASP A 86 -2.37 17.00 -11.75
C ASP A 86 -3.27 15.90 -12.33
N ALA A 87 -4.54 16.21 -12.60
CA ALA A 87 -5.52 15.22 -13.03
C ALA A 87 -5.15 14.60 -14.39
N ALA A 88 -4.63 15.40 -15.33
CA ALA A 88 -4.19 14.90 -16.61
C ALA A 88 -2.99 13.95 -16.45
N LYS A 89 -2.07 14.22 -15.51
CA LYS A 89 -0.96 13.31 -15.20
C LYS A 89 -1.46 11.95 -14.68
N VAL A 90 -2.49 11.93 -13.83
CA VAL A 90 -3.11 10.68 -13.38
C VAL A 90 -3.69 9.89 -14.57
N GLY A 91 -4.34 10.59 -15.51
CA GLY A 91 -4.84 9.96 -16.73
C GLY A 91 -3.74 9.35 -17.60
N LEU A 92 -2.66 10.09 -17.84
CA LEU A 92 -1.51 9.62 -18.61
C LEU A 92 -0.82 8.43 -17.94
N GLU A 93 -0.73 8.41 -16.62
CA GLU A 93 -0.18 7.29 -15.85
C GLU A 93 -1.05 6.04 -16.03
N ALA A 94 -2.38 6.15 -15.92
CA ALA A 94 -3.29 5.03 -16.14
C ALA A 94 -3.15 4.44 -17.55
N ALA A 95 -3.06 5.29 -18.58
CA ALA A 95 -2.84 4.84 -19.95
C ALA A 95 -1.48 4.13 -20.12
N THR A 96 -0.42 4.71 -19.58
CA THR A 96 0.94 4.14 -19.65
C THR A 96 1.01 2.77 -19.00
N GLU A 97 0.45 2.61 -17.79
CA GLU A 97 0.40 1.32 -17.07
C GLU A 97 -0.43 0.29 -17.84
N THR A 98 -1.57 0.70 -18.41
CA THR A 98 -2.44 -0.18 -19.22
C THR A 98 -1.71 -0.70 -20.46
N LEU A 99 -1.08 0.21 -21.21
CA LEU A 99 -0.36 -0.13 -22.43
C LEU A 99 0.86 -1.02 -22.17
N ALA A 100 1.55 -0.79 -21.06
CA ALA A 100 2.71 -1.58 -20.67
C ALA A 100 2.38 -3.06 -20.40
N LYS A 101 1.11 -3.37 -20.09
CA LYS A 101 0.64 -4.75 -19.82
C LYS A 101 0.18 -5.49 -21.10
N LEU A 102 0.02 -4.80 -22.23
CA LEU A 102 -0.38 -5.44 -23.49
C LEU A 102 0.67 -6.44 -23.96
N ASN A 103 0.22 -7.50 -24.63
CA ASN A 103 1.07 -8.58 -25.16
C ASN A 103 1.85 -9.33 -24.07
N SER A 104 1.23 -9.49 -22.89
CA SER A 104 1.82 -10.25 -21.79
C SER A 104 2.09 -11.71 -22.16
N GLN A 105 3.20 -12.23 -21.64
CA GLN A 105 3.65 -13.60 -21.86
C GLN A 105 3.45 -14.43 -20.58
N LYS A 106 3.42 -15.75 -20.73
CA LYS A 106 3.44 -16.70 -19.59
C LYS A 106 4.86 -17.14 -19.31
N LEU A 107 5.20 -17.25 -18.03
CA LEU A 107 6.47 -17.83 -17.58
C LEU A 107 6.28 -19.30 -17.21
N GLY A 108 7.32 -20.10 -17.43
CA GLY A 108 7.40 -21.44 -16.85
C GLY A 108 7.69 -21.40 -15.34
N THR A 109 7.48 -22.52 -14.64
CA THR A 109 7.81 -22.65 -13.22
C THR A 109 9.31 -22.44 -13.00
N MET A 110 9.68 -21.51 -12.13
CA MET A 110 11.06 -21.19 -11.84
C MET A 110 11.23 -20.58 -10.45
N LYS A 111 12.47 -20.48 -10.00
CA LYS A 111 12.83 -19.75 -8.76
C LYS A 111 13.75 -18.58 -9.12
N VAL A 112 13.28 -17.37 -8.92
CA VAL A 112 13.99 -16.12 -9.28
C VAL A 112 13.83 -15.07 -8.19
N PRO A 113 14.70 -14.06 -8.12
CA PRO A 113 14.48 -12.87 -7.33
C PRO A 113 13.20 -12.15 -7.75
N VAL A 114 12.52 -11.54 -6.78
CA VAL A 114 11.27 -10.80 -7.02
C VAL A 114 11.35 -9.43 -6.37
N ILE A 115 10.98 -8.40 -7.12
CA ILE A 115 10.73 -7.05 -6.61
C ILE A 115 9.22 -6.81 -6.63
N PHE A 116 8.64 -6.44 -5.50
CA PHE A 116 7.28 -5.92 -5.44
C PHE A 116 7.33 -4.40 -5.60
N ARG A 117 6.64 -3.87 -6.61
CA ARG A 117 6.56 -2.42 -6.79
C ARG A 117 5.96 -1.76 -5.55
N ALA A 118 6.37 -0.54 -5.24
CA ALA A 118 6.07 0.12 -3.95
C ALA A 118 4.57 0.22 -3.64
N ASP A 119 3.73 0.46 -4.65
CA ASP A 119 2.28 0.56 -4.53
C ASP A 119 1.62 -0.74 -4.07
N ILE A 120 2.12 -1.90 -4.54
CA ILE A 120 1.60 -3.22 -4.14
C ILE A 120 2.35 -3.83 -2.95
N ALA A 121 3.58 -3.40 -2.67
CA ALA A 121 4.36 -3.83 -1.50
C ALA A 121 3.63 -3.53 -0.18
N ASN A 122 2.75 -2.52 -0.15
CA ASN A 122 1.86 -2.24 0.98
C ASN A 122 1.08 -3.47 1.45
N SER A 123 0.71 -4.37 0.54
CA SER A 123 -0.02 -5.60 0.89
C SER A 123 0.82 -6.56 1.72
N LEU A 124 2.14 -6.63 1.48
CA LEU A 124 3.07 -7.45 2.28
C LEU A 124 3.14 -6.91 3.71
N PHE A 125 3.26 -5.59 3.87
CA PHE A 125 3.24 -4.96 5.20
C PHE A 125 1.87 -5.10 5.88
N GLY A 126 0.77 -5.13 5.13
CA GLY A 126 -0.57 -5.44 5.64
C GLY A 126 -0.65 -6.84 6.28
N HIS A 127 0.06 -7.83 5.74
CA HIS A 127 0.17 -9.16 6.35
C HIS A 127 1.01 -9.13 7.63
N LEU A 128 2.10 -8.35 7.67
CA LEU A 128 2.86 -8.12 8.91
C LEU A 128 1.97 -7.49 9.98
N VAL A 129 1.22 -6.42 9.64
CA VAL A 129 0.26 -5.78 10.55
C VAL A 129 -0.71 -6.80 11.13
N SER A 130 -1.23 -7.70 10.30
CA SER A 130 -2.15 -8.75 10.72
C SER A 130 -1.46 -9.76 11.67
N ALA A 131 -0.23 -10.17 11.36
CA ALA A 131 0.52 -11.15 12.14
C ALA A 131 0.97 -10.62 13.51
N ILE A 132 1.37 -9.35 13.62
CA ILE A 132 1.78 -8.72 14.89
C ILE A 132 0.61 -8.02 15.61
N GLY A 133 -0.60 -8.13 15.07
CA GLY A 133 -1.82 -7.58 15.64
C GLY A 133 -2.29 -8.34 16.88
N GLY A 134 -2.63 -7.63 17.94
CA GLY A 134 -3.01 -8.22 19.23
C GLY A 134 -4.13 -9.25 19.14
N GLY A 135 -5.05 -9.09 18.19
CA GLY A 135 -6.13 -10.04 17.94
C GLY A 135 -5.65 -11.42 17.49
N ALA A 136 -4.67 -11.48 16.60
CA ALA A 136 -4.05 -12.73 16.17
C ALA A 136 -3.20 -13.34 17.28
N LEU A 137 -2.45 -12.51 17.99
CA LEU A 137 -1.54 -12.96 19.05
C LEU A 137 -2.26 -13.64 20.22
N TYR A 138 -3.26 -12.98 20.84
CA TYR A 138 -3.93 -13.60 22.00
C TYR A 138 -4.75 -14.84 21.64
N ARG A 139 -5.20 -14.97 20.39
CA ARG A 139 -5.85 -16.18 19.87
C ARG A 139 -4.86 -17.26 19.44
N LYS A 140 -3.57 -17.00 19.51
CA LYS A 140 -2.49 -17.88 19.03
C LYS A 140 -2.64 -18.26 17.55
N SER A 141 -3.07 -17.30 16.74
CA SER A 141 -3.29 -17.46 15.29
C SER A 141 -2.31 -16.61 14.48
N SER A 142 -1.06 -16.59 14.90
CA SER A 142 0.04 -15.90 14.20
C SER A 142 1.32 -16.72 14.27
N PHE A 143 2.06 -16.78 13.16
CA PHE A 143 3.40 -17.36 13.11
C PHE A 143 4.46 -16.49 13.81
N LEU A 144 4.12 -15.24 14.17
CA LEU A 144 4.99 -14.30 14.90
C LEU A 144 4.68 -14.24 16.41
N LEU A 145 4.07 -15.31 16.96
CA LEU A 145 3.98 -15.45 18.42
C LEU A 145 5.38 -15.46 19.04
N ASP A 146 5.54 -14.79 20.17
CA ASP A 146 6.78 -14.72 20.95
C ASP A 146 8.01 -14.24 20.15
N SER A 147 7.76 -13.44 19.08
CA SER A 147 8.81 -12.96 18.17
C SER A 147 9.35 -11.57 18.52
N LEU A 148 8.94 -10.94 19.64
CA LEU A 148 9.53 -9.66 20.07
C LEU A 148 11.03 -9.81 20.32
N GLY A 149 11.83 -8.87 19.79
CA GLY A 149 13.29 -8.89 19.88
C GLY A 149 13.96 -9.99 19.03
N THR A 150 13.19 -10.68 18.19
CA THR A 150 13.75 -11.65 17.26
C THR A 150 13.78 -11.13 15.83
N LYS A 151 14.69 -11.70 15.03
CA LYS A 151 14.84 -11.36 13.62
C LYS A 151 13.71 -11.96 12.78
N VAL A 152 12.93 -11.11 12.13
CA VAL A 152 11.80 -11.50 11.26
C VAL A 152 11.99 -11.02 9.81
N PHE A 153 12.97 -10.15 9.58
CA PHE A 153 13.40 -9.66 8.27
C PHE A 153 14.93 -9.69 8.17
N SER A 154 15.46 -9.38 6.97
CA SER A 154 16.89 -9.13 6.79
C SER A 154 17.34 -7.85 7.50
N ASP A 155 18.64 -7.75 7.81
CA ASP A 155 19.24 -6.65 8.58
C ASP A 155 19.02 -5.27 7.98
N CYS A 156 18.80 -5.18 6.68
CA CYS A 156 18.58 -3.92 5.98
C CYS A 156 17.15 -3.37 6.14
N VAL A 157 16.23 -4.13 6.75
CA VAL A 157 14.84 -3.69 6.88
C VAL A 157 14.64 -2.91 8.15
N ASN A 158 14.26 -1.63 8.00
CA ASN A 158 13.84 -0.75 9.08
C ASN A 158 12.46 -0.19 8.76
N ILE A 159 11.53 -0.29 9.71
CA ILE A 159 10.16 0.22 9.60
C ILE A 159 9.86 1.03 10.85
N SER A 160 9.56 2.30 10.67
CA SER A 160 9.15 3.18 11.75
C SER A 160 7.70 3.63 11.60
N GLU A 161 7.03 3.88 12.72
CA GLU A 161 5.70 4.48 12.76
C GLU A 161 5.78 5.93 13.25
N ARG A 162 5.13 6.84 12.52
CA ARG A 162 5.12 8.28 12.80
C ARG A 162 3.66 8.80 12.79
N PRO A 163 2.93 8.70 13.90
CA PRO A 163 1.51 9.05 13.97
C PRO A 163 1.22 10.55 13.89
N HIS A 164 2.24 11.40 14.02
CA HIS A 164 2.09 12.87 14.04
C HIS A 164 2.68 13.57 12.80
N LEU A 165 2.93 12.82 11.72
CA LEU A 165 3.37 13.41 10.45
C LEU A 165 2.36 14.44 9.96
N LEU A 166 2.84 15.67 9.70
CA LEU A 166 1.99 16.70 9.11
C LEU A 166 1.50 16.24 7.73
N LYS A 167 0.20 16.35 7.48
CA LYS A 167 -0.47 15.86 6.27
C LYS A 167 -0.35 14.33 6.04
N GLY A 168 0.17 13.56 6.97
CA GLY A 168 0.21 12.09 6.85
C GLY A 168 -1.20 11.49 6.80
N LEU A 169 -1.45 10.59 5.84
CA LEU A 169 -2.79 10.02 5.60
C LEU A 169 -3.34 9.25 6.79
N ALA A 170 -2.48 8.60 7.57
CA ALA A 170 -2.84 7.84 8.78
C ALA A 170 -2.47 8.57 10.08
N SER A 171 -2.19 9.87 10.05
CA SER A 171 -1.88 10.63 11.26
C SER A 171 -3.08 10.73 12.20
N SER A 172 -2.82 10.49 13.48
CA SER A 172 -3.84 10.54 14.54
C SER A 172 -3.16 10.82 15.89
N PRO A 173 -3.61 11.79 16.69
CA PRO A 173 -3.04 12.09 18.00
C PRO A 173 -3.40 11.07 19.08
N PHE A 174 -4.44 10.27 18.86
CA PHE A 174 -4.89 9.19 19.74
C PHE A 174 -5.60 8.09 18.92
N ASP A 175 -5.57 6.88 19.46
CA ASP A 175 -6.21 5.71 18.86
C ASP A 175 -7.74 5.67 19.07
N ALA A 176 -8.43 4.59 18.71
CA ALA A 176 -9.88 4.49 18.86
C ALA A 176 -10.34 4.34 20.32
N GLU A 177 -9.45 4.03 21.25
CA GLU A 177 -9.71 3.95 22.70
C GLU A 177 -9.25 5.21 23.46
N GLY A 178 -8.77 6.24 22.72
CA GLY A 178 -8.29 7.49 23.30
C GLY A 178 -6.86 7.41 23.84
N LEU A 179 -6.14 6.33 23.58
CA LEU A 179 -4.74 6.24 24.00
C LEU A 179 -3.86 7.11 23.08
N LYS A 180 -3.00 7.93 23.68
CA LYS A 180 -2.04 8.76 22.94
C LYS A 180 -1.16 7.89 22.03
N THR A 181 -1.06 8.27 20.77
CA THR A 181 -0.12 7.66 19.83
C THR A 181 1.27 8.26 19.99
N VAL A 182 2.30 7.47 19.73
CA VAL A 182 3.70 7.88 19.84
C VAL A 182 4.53 7.32 18.70
N ASP A 183 5.60 8.03 18.36
CA ASP A 183 6.60 7.53 17.44
C ASP A 183 7.23 6.26 17.97
N ARG A 184 7.46 5.29 17.10
CA ARG A 184 8.11 4.03 17.48
C ARG A 184 8.77 3.35 16.29
N GLU A 185 9.72 2.47 16.60
CA GLU A 185 10.24 1.52 15.65
C GLU A 185 9.37 0.26 15.68
N ILE A 186 9.01 -0.24 14.50
CA ILE A 186 8.26 -1.50 14.32
C ILE A 186 9.25 -2.62 14.04
N ILE A 187 10.15 -2.38 13.08
CA ILE A 187 11.29 -3.24 12.75
C ILE A 187 12.56 -2.39 12.78
N GLN A 188 13.58 -2.88 13.43
CA GLN A 188 14.90 -2.24 13.46
C GLN A 188 15.98 -3.28 13.20
N GLY A 189 16.78 -3.09 12.15
CA GLY A 189 17.78 -4.06 11.76
C GLY A 189 17.21 -5.47 11.52
N GLY A 190 15.98 -5.57 11.01
CA GLY A 190 15.26 -6.82 10.81
C GLY A 190 14.58 -7.41 12.04
N GLU A 191 14.78 -6.85 13.24
CA GLU A 191 14.20 -7.34 14.50
C GLU A 191 12.85 -6.68 14.81
N LEU A 192 11.87 -7.47 15.25
CA LEU A 192 10.56 -6.99 15.66
C LEU A 192 10.62 -6.27 17.02
N GLN A 193 10.31 -4.97 17.03
CA GLN A 193 10.42 -4.14 18.23
C GLN A 193 9.12 -4.00 19.02
N THR A 194 7.96 -4.22 18.40
CA THR A 194 6.67 -4.01 19.05
C THR A 194 5.55 -4.83 18.42
N TYR A 195 4.56 -5.18 19.25
CA TYR A 195 3.26 -5.66 18.80
C TYR A 195 2.25 -4.51 18.73
N LEU A 196 1.20 -4.69 17.93
CA LEU A 196 0.14 -3.70 17.73
C LEU A 196 -1.06 -4.04 18.62
N LEU A 197 -1.13 -3.42 19.81
CA LEU A 197 -2.03 -3.83 20.87
C LEU A 197 -3.04 -2.73 21.23
N ALA A 198 -4.33 -3.04 21.06
CA ALA A 198 -5.43 -2.37 21.75
C ALA A 198 -5.52 -2.85 23.22
N SER A 199 -6.25 -2.13 24.08
CA SER A 199 -6.30 -2.41 25.52
C SER A 199 -6.77 -3.83 25.87
N TYR A 200 -7.74 -4.38 25.12
CA TYR A 200 -8.21 -5.74 25.37
C TYR A 200 -7.12 -6.79 25.08
N ALA A 201 -6.49 -6.72 23.93
CA ALA A 201 -5.43 -7.65 23.54
C ALA A 201 -4.21 -7.54 24.48
N ALA A 202 -3.83 -6.31 24.84
CA ALA A 202 -2.76 -6.05 25.77
C ALA A 202 -3.00 -6.75 27.13
N ARG A 203 -4.20 -6.60 27.71
CA ARG A 203 -4.56 -7.32 28.95
C ARG A 203 -4.51 -8.84 28.81
N LYS A 204 -5.00 -9.40 27.68
CA LYS A 204 -4.93 -10.85 27.41
C LYS A 204 -3.51 -11.38 27.33
N LEU A 205 -2.59 -10.54 26.86
CA LEU A 205 -1.16 -10.89 26.69
C LEU A 205 -0.31 -10.47 27.90
N SER A 206 -0.92 -9.89 28.94
CA SER A 206 -0.20 -9.31 30.11
C SER A 206 0.85 -8.26 29.69
N MET A 207 0.52 -7.45 28.67
CA MET A 207 1.36 -6.40 28.12
C MET A 207 0.69 -5.03 28.26
N ALA A 208 1.43 -3.95 28.03
CA ALA A 208 0.88 -2.60 27.92
C ALA A 208 0.27 -2.37 26.53
N PRO A 209 -0.84 -1.61 26.42
CA PRO A 209 -1.40 -1.24 25.13
C PRO A 209 -0.45 -0.29 24.40
N THR A 210 -0.46 -0.36 23.05
CA THR A 210 0.51 0.34 22.22
C THR A 210 -0.09 1.46 21.36
N GLY A 211 -1.38 1.81 21.57
CA GLY A 211 -2.03 2.89 20.84
C GLY A 211 -2.52 2.46 19.43
N HIS A 212 -2.87 1.20 19.27
CA HIS A 212 -3.28 0.63 17.99
C HIS A 212 -4.73 0.14 17.97
N ALA A 213 -5.56 0.65 18.85
CA ALA A 213 -6.99 0.45 18.70
C ALA A 213 -7.50 1.16 17.44
N GLY A 214 -7.93 0.39 16.44
CA GLY A 214 -8.40 0.90 15.16
C GLY A 214 -7.37 0.90 14.03
N GLY A 215 -6.16 0.41 14.25
CA GLY A 215 -5.17 0.17 13.19
C GLY A 215 -3.82 0.84 13.42
N ILE A 216 -3.01 0.82 12.37
CA ILE A 216 -1.68 1.45 12.33
C ILE A 216 -1.78 2.94 11.95
N HIS A 217 -0.67 3.63 12.12
CA HIS A 217 -0.47 5.00 11.67
C HIS A 217 0.46 5.04 10.44
N ASN A 218 1.11 6.18 10.18
CA ASN A 218 2.01 6.25 9.03
C ASN A 218 3.25 5.39 9.28
N TRP A 219 3.39 4.30 8.53
CA TRP A 219 4.60 3.51 8.49
C TRP A 219 5.54 4.02 7.43
N LEU A 220 6.79 4.19 7.79
CA LEU A 220 7.88 4.58 6.91
C LEU A 220 8.85 3.42 6.83
N VAL A 221 8.98 2.87 5.64
CA VAL A 221 9.99 1.84 5.32
C VAL A 221 11.22 2.54 4.79
N GLU A 222 12.36 2.31 5.43
CA GLU A 222 13.61 2.91 5.01
C GLU A 222 14.04 2.33 3.64
N GLN A 223 14.36 3.21 2.71
CA GLN A 223 14.82 2.81 1.39
C GLN A 223 16.30 2.40 1.41
N THR A 224 16.63 1.32 0.71
CA THR A 224 18.00 0.81 0.58
C THR A 224 18.65 1.18 -0.76
N HIS A 225 17.87 1.64 -1.73
CA HIS A 225 18.30 2.04 -3.07
C HIS A 225 17.71 3.40 -3.42
N ALA A 226 18.37 4.13 -4.30
CA ALA A 226 17.96 5.48 -4.69
C ALA A 226 16.58 5.51 -5.38
N ASP A 227 16.34 4.51 -6.24
CA ASP A 227 15.10 4.38 -7.01
C ASP A 227 14.87 2.93 -7.48
N LEU A 228 13.75 2.69 -8.16
CA LEU A 228 13.41 1.39 -8.74
C LEU A 228 14.48 0.92 -9.74
N LYS A 229 15.04 1.83 -10.55
CA LYS A 229 16.05 1.48 -11.56
C LYS A 229 17.33 0.94 -10.92
N ALA A 230 17.77 1.55 -9.81
CA ALA A 230 18.91 1.06 -9.04
C ALA A 230 18.63 -0.32 -8.43
N LEU A 231 17.40 -0.54 -7.93
CA LEU A 231 16.98 -1.83 -7.38
C LEU A 231 16.91 -2.92 -8.46
N LEU A 232 16.35 -2.62 -9.64
CA LEU A 232 16.34 -3.54 -10.80
C LEU A 232 17.76 -3.93 -11.22
N LYS A 233 18.69 -2.99 -11.27
CA LYS A 233 20.12 -3.27 -11.56
C LYS A 233 20.74 -4.20 -10.54
N THR A 234 20.43 -4.02 -9.25
CA THR A 234 20.92 -4.91 -8.19
C THR A 234 20.33 -6.30 -8.31
N MET A 235 19.06 -6.43 -8.70
CA MET A 235 18.40 -7.71 -8.95
C MET A 235 19.03 -8.45 -10.15
N GLY A 236 19.38 -7.73 -11.21
CA GLY A 236 19.90 -8.27 -12.45
C GLY A 236 18.82 -8.98 -13.27
N THR A 237 18.50 -10.23 -12.97
CA THR A 237 17.44 -11.01 -13.65
C THR A 237 16.42 -11.48 -12.62
N GLY A 238 15.13 -11.29 -12.93
CA GLY A 238 14.04 -11.67 -12.03
C GLY A 238 12.69 -11.08 -12.46
N LEU A 239 11.79 -10.97 -11.50
CA LEU A 239 10.41 -10.53 -11.71
C LEU A 239 10.14 -9.21 -10.97
N LEU A 240 9.66 -8.20 -11.69
CA LEU A 240 9.02 -7.03 -11.12
C LEU A 240 7.52 -7.25 -11.05
N VAL A 241 6.97 -7.48 -9.86
CA VAL A 241 5.53 -7.67 -9.64
C VAL A 241 4.86 -6.32 -9.49
N THR A 242 3.82 -6.07 -10.30
CA THR A 242 3.02 -4.84 -10.30
C THR A 242 1.55 -5.09 -10.00
N GLU A 243 1.13 -6.35 -9.92
CA GLU A 243 -0.24 -6.73 -9.57
C GLU A 243 -0.24 -8.04 -8.79
N LEU A 244 -1.13 -8.15 -7.80
CA LEU A 244 -1.32 -9.34 -6.99
C LEU A 244 -2.79 -9.76 -7.00
N MET A 245 -3.03 -11.06 -7.18
CA MET A 245 -4.36 -11.65 -7.24
C MET A 245 -4.56 -12.71 -6.17
N GLY A 246 -5.80 -12.93 -5.76
CA GLY A 246 -6.16 -13.96 -4.79
C GLY A 246 -5.87 -13.56 -3.33
N GLN A 247 -6.09 -14.49 -2.39
CA GLN A 247 -6.03 -14.29 -0.94
C GLN A 247 -5.19 -15.37 -0.23
N GLY A 248 -4.27 -16.02 -0.93
CA GLY A 248 -3.49 -17.17 -0.46
C GLY A 248 -2.41 -16.81 0.58
N VAL A 249 -2.82 -16.24 1.72
CA VAL A 249 -1.92 -15.92 2.83
C VAL A 249 -2.45 -16.55 4.11
N ASN A 250 -1.64 -17.38 4.74
CA ASN A 250 -1.96 -18.03 6.01
C ASN A 250 -1.15 -17.38 7.15
N THR A 251 -1.81 -16.54 7.93
CA THR A 251 -1.17 -15.83 9.05
C THR A 251 -0.74 -16.78 10.19
N VAL A 252 -1.31 -17.99 10.28
CA VAL A 252 -0.94 -18.97 11.32
C VAL A 252 0.41 -19.62 11.03
N THR A 253 0.66 -19.94 9.77
CA THR A 253 1.89 -20.66 9.32
C THR A 253 2.93 -19.73 8.70
N GLY A 254 2.52 -18.55 8.23
CA GLY A 254 3.37 -17.63 7.48
C GLY A 254 3.45 -17.95 5.98
N ASP A 255 2.68 -18.91 5.50
CA ASP A 255 2.67 -19.27 4.07
C ASP A 255 2.04 -18.15 3.23
N TYR A 256 2.72 -17.85 2.12
CA TYR A 256 2.30 -16.84 1.15
C TYR A 256 2.27 -17.43 -0.25
N SER A 257 1.09 -17.45 -0.86
CA SER A 257 0.90 -17.90 -2.25
C SER A 257 -0.14 -17.01 -2.93
N ARG A 258 0.26 -16.22 -3.91
CA ARG A 258 -0.59 -15.26 -4.62
C ARG A 258 -0.36 -15.37 -6.11
N GLY A 259 -1.41 -15.28 -6.90
CA GLY A 259 -1.26 -14.99 -8.31
C GLY A 259 -0.65 -13.61 -8.50
N ALA A 260 0.13 -13.43 -9.55
CA ALA A 260 0.82 -12.19 -9.83
C ALA A 260 0.84 -11.86 -11.33
N ALA A 261 1.00 -10.58 -11.63
CA ALA A 261 1.37 -10.07 -12.94
C ALA A 261 2.44 -8.98 -12.76
N GLY A 262 3.19 -8.71 -13.82
CA GLY A 262 4.25 -7.72 -13.78
C GLY A 262 5.15 -7.77 -15.00
N PHE A 263 6.46 -7.66 -14.79
CA PHE A 263 7.43 -7.60 -15.87
C PHE A 263 8.60 -8.52 -15.63
N TRP A 264 9.01 -9.23 -16.68
CA TRP A 264 10.27 -9.94 -16.70
C TRP A 264 11.43 -8.95 -16.86
N VAL A 265 12.48 -9.14 -16.07
CA VAL A 265 13.65 -8.28 -16.02
C VAL A 265 14.89 -9.11 -16.36
N GLU A 266 15.75 -8.59 -17.25
CA GLU A 266 17.08 -9.15 -17.55
C GLU A 266 18.12 -8.02 -17.56
N ASN A 267 19.28 -8.29 -16.97
CA ASN A 267 20.36 -7.32 -16.87
C ASN A 267 19.95 -5.97 -16.22
N GLY A 268 18.94 -6.01 -15.33
CA GLY A 268 18.41 -4.83 -14.68
C GLY A 268 17.49 -3.96 -15.54
N GLU A 269 17.04 -4.47 -16.69
CA GLU A 269 16.14 -3.76 -17.61
C GLU A 269 14.87 -4.57 -17.83
N ILE A 270 13.71 -3.88 -17.85
CA ILE A 270 12.40 -4.49 -18.14
C ILE A 270 12.38 -4.94 -19.58
N GLN A 271 11.97 -6.20 -19.83
CA GLN A 271 11.94 -6.81 -21.16
C GLN A 271 10.53 -6.91 -21.72
N TYR A 272 9.62 -7.55 -21.01
CA TYR A 272 8.23 -7.77 -21.46
C TYR A 272 7.29 -7.97 -20.27
N PRO A 273 6.00 -7.67 -20.45
CA PRO A 273 5.00 -7.94 -19.43
C PRO A 273 4.71 -9.43 -19.31
N VAL A 274 4.39 -9.86 -18.11
CA VAL A 274 4.04 -11.24 -17.78
C VAL A 274 2.75 -11.29 -16.96
N SER A 275 1.94 -12.31 -17.18
CA SER A 275 0.66 -12.50 -16.51
C SER A 275 0.46 -13.93 -16.04
N GLU A 276 -0.49 -14.12 -15.10
CA GLU A 276 -0.88 -15.45 -14.60
C GLU A 276 0.31 -16.26 -14.03
N ILE A 277 1.14 -15.63 -13.20
CA ILE A 277 2.26 -16.25 -12.50
C ILE A 277 1.78 -16.83 -11.18
#